data_d2bdf970b16f73cd6ea126aa74aca0ae
#
_entry.id   d2bdf970b16f73cd6ea126aa74aca0ae
#
_cell.length_a   1.000
_cell.length_b   1.000
_cell.length_c   1.000
_cell.angle_alpha   90.00
_cell.angle_beta   90.00
_cell.angle_gamma   90.00
#
_symmetry.space_group_name_H-M   'P 1'
#
loop_
_entity.id
_entity.type
_entity.pdbx_description
1 polymer ?
#
loop_
_entity_poly.entity_id
_entity_poly.type
_entity_poly.pdbx_seq_one_letter_code
_entity_poly.pdbx_strand_id
1 'polypeptide(L)'
;MVAFLPRPLVDVDALRHYYGVAPGGHLVLDDVNLTLRENEIVGLLGRSGSGKSTLLRSIAGLIEPREGRVVFQPDDAGRAPTVSMVFQTFALFPWLTVLQNVELGLEAKRVPVDERRTRALAAIDLIGLDGFENAYPKELSGGMRQRVGLARALVVNPSLLLMDEPFSALDVLTAETLRTDLLDLWSEGRMPIKSILIVTHNIEEAVLMCDRILVFSSNPGRVAAEIKVDLPQPRNRLDPPFRALVDAIYARMTARAPATPTRDGLFPGTGIAMVLPRVSTNSLAGLMEEVDGTPFEGRAGLAELADSLQLEVDDLFPMAETLQLLRFAELQGADLVLTPAARHYAQADVDQRKALFAQALVAHVPIAQHIRRILDERISHTAPARRFRDELEDHMSSDYAEETLRTVTLWGRYGEIFAYDEGSDQFSLEDPE
;
A
#
# COMPACT_ATOMS: atom_id res chain seq x y z
N MET A 1 34.25 -2.98 20.74
CA MET A 1 33.82 -4.22 20.06
C MET A 1 33.21 -3.79 18.73
N VAL A 2 33.87 -4.06 17.62
CA VAL A 2 33.29 -3.76 16.30
C VAL A 2 32.15 -4.77 16.11
N ALA A 3 30.91 -4.32 16.15
CA ALA A 3 29.76 -5.18 15.83
C ALA A 3 29.94 -5.63 14.37
N PHE A 4 30.23 -6.89 14.14
CA PHE A 4 30.22 -7.47 12.80
C PHE A 4 28.76 -7.34 12.28
N LEU A 5 28.58 -6.59 11.20
CA LEU A 5 27.31 -6.55 10.52
C LEU A 5 26.97 -7.97 10.02
N PRO A 6 25.70 -8.43 10.16
CA PRO A 6 25.26 -9.70 9.61
C PRO A 6 25.61 -9.80 8.12
N ARG A 7 25.86 -11.04 7.66
CA ARG A 7 26.23 -11.31 6.28
C ARG A 7 25.17 -10.79 5.30
N PRO A 8 25.54 -10.09 4.21
CA PRO A 8 24.63 -9.74 3.15
C PRO A 8 24.09 -11.00 2.46
N LEU A 9 22.80 -11.00 2.16
CA LEU A 9 22.08 -12.08 1.48
C LEU A 9 21.71 -11.68 0.05
N VAL A 10 21.26 -10.41 -0.11
CA VAL A 10 20.89 -9.82 -1.39
C VAL A 10 21.32 -8.37 -1.41
N ASP A 11 21.95 -7.96 -2.51
CA ASP A 11 22.26 -6.57 -2.82
C ASP A 11 21.46 -6.13 -4.05
N VAL A 12 20.80 -4.98 -3.96
CA VAL A 12 20.15 -4.29 -5.06
C VAL A 12 20.95 -3.05 -5.36
N ASP A 13 21.51 -2.97 -6.58
CA ASP A 13 22.42 -1.92 -7.01
C ASP A 13 21.78 -1.08 -8.13
N ALA A 14 21.56 0.21 -7.89
CA ALA A 14 21.12 1.20 -8.85
C ALA A 14 19.92 0.74 -9.71
N LEU A 15 18.97 0.01 -9.08
CA LEU A 15 17.87 -0.61 -9.78
C LEU A 15 16.90 0.44 -10.30
N ARG A 16 16.63 0.38 -11.60
CA ARG A 16 15.67 1.24 -12.30
C ARG A 16 14.70 0.41 -13.11
N HIS A 17 13.43 0.77 -13.04
CA HIS A 17 12.39 0.11 -13.82
C HIS A 17 11.32 1.09 -14.30
N TYR A 18 10.92 0.93 -15.56
CA TYR A 18 9.80 1.66 -16.16
C TYR A 18 8.93 0.70 -16.97
N TYR A 19 7.63 0.96 -16.95
CA TYR A 19 6.64 0.26 -17.78
C TYR A 19 6.43 1.02 -19.09
N GLY A 20 6.17 0.31 -20.17
CA GLY A 20 6.02 0.87 -21.50
C GLY A 20 7.33 0.98 -22.27
N VAL A 21 7.30 1.65 -23.44
CA VAL A 21 8.44 1.80 -24.35
C VAL A 21 9.03 3.20 -24.22
N ALA A 22 10.36 3.31 -24.06
CA ALA A 22 11.04 4.61 -24.06
C ALA A 22 11.05 5.25 -25.49
N PRO A 23 10.95 6.60 -25.62
CA PRO A 23 10.81 7.59 -24.57
C PRO A 23 9.34 7.93 -24.26
N GLY A 24 8.80 7.51 -23.17
CA GLY A 24 7.41 7.76 -22.74
C GLY A 24 6.94 6.77 -21.71
N GLY A 25 7.75 5.78 -21.39
CA GLY A 25 7.47 4.80 -20.35
C GLY A 25 7.36 5.47 -18.96
N HIS A 26 6.42 4.99 -18.15
CA HIS A 26 6.25 5.44 -16.77
C HIS A 26 7.39 4.91 -15.89
N LEU A 27 8.24 5.81 -15.37
CA LEU A 27 9.33 5.47 -14.48
C LEU A 27 8.77 5.16 -13.09
N VAL A 28 8.86 3.89 -12.68
CA VAL A 28 8.31 3.42 -11.40
C VAL A 28 9.38 3.32 -10.32
N LEU A 29 10.57 2.84 -10.66
CA LEU A 29 11.72 2.74 -9.75
C LEU A 29 12.91 3.49 -10.33
N ASP A 30 13.60 4.27 -9.49
CA ASP A 30 14.75 5.05 -9.92
C ASP A 30 15.86 5.01 -8.88
N ASP A 31 17.01 4.50 -9.28
CA ASP A 31 18.23 4.41 -8.46
C ASP A 31 17.99 3.77 -7.08
N VAL A 32 17.28 2.64 -7.07
CA VAL A 32 16.99 1.93 -5.81
C VAL A 32 18.22 1.12 -5.40
N ASN A 33 18.70 1.41 -4.19
CA ASN A 33 19.84 0.74 -3.58
C ASN A 33 19.44 0.23 -2.20
N LEU A 34 19.64 -1.07 -1.94
CA LEU A 34 19.44 -1.68 -0.61
C LEU A 34 20.21 -2.99 -0.49
N THR A 35 20.55 -3.35 0.75
CA THR A 35 21.13 -4.65 1.09
C THR A 35 20.24 -5.35 2.12
N LEU A 36 19.86 -6.60 1.86
CA LEU A 36 19.19 -7.47 2.83
C LEU A 36 20.26 -8.39 3.47
N ARG A 37 20.20 -8.54 4.79
CA ARG A 37 21.17 -9.30 5.57
C ARG A 37 20.53 -10.49 6.25
N GLU A 38 21.35 -11.45 6.67
CA GLU A 38 20.88 -12.56 7.49
C GLU A 38 20.41 -12.05 8.88
N ASN A 39 19.42 -12.72 9.44
CA ASN A 39 18.85 -12.47 10.77
C ASN A 39 18.23 -11.08 10.94
N GLU A 40 17.58 -10.56 9.90
CA GLU A 40 16.81 -9.33 10.00
C GLU A 40 15.43 -9.46 9.31
N ILE A 41 14.45 -8.76 9.86
CA ILE A 41 13.18 -8.43 9.21
C ILE A 41 13.29 -6.99 8.74
N VAL A 42 13.20 -6.78 7.42
CA VAL A 42 13.26 -5.44 6.80
C VAL A 42 11.86 -5.06 6.32
N GLY A 43 11.39 -3.88 6.74
CA GLY A 43 10.15 -3.29 6.25
C GLY A 43 10.41 -2.36 5.07
N LEU A 44 9.68 -2.53 3.99
CA LEU A 44 9.62 -1.56 2.90
C LEU A 44 8.31 -0.78 3.04
N LEU A 45 8.40 0.39 3.65
CA LEU A 45 7.27 1.23 4.01
C LEU A 45 7.10 2.38 3.01
N GLY A 46 5.90 2.59 2.52
CA GLY A 46 5.60 3.68 1.59
C GLY A 46 4.17 3.64 1.07
N ARG A 47 3.76 4.72 0.45
CA ARG A 47 2.39 4.88 -0.08
C ARG A 47 2.04 3.83 -1.12
N SER A 48 0.75 3.57 -1.30
CA SER A 48 0.26 2.74 -2.40
C SER A 48 0.71 3.35 -3.74
N GLY A 49 1.04 2.50 -4.71
CA GLY A 49 1.52 2.94 -6.02
C GLY A 49 2.98 3.45 -6.06
N SER A 50 3.74 3.44 -4.95
CA SER A 50 5.13 3.90 -4.92
C SER A 50 6.15 2.95 -5.58
N GLY A 51 5.72 1.80 -6.10
CA GLY A 51 6.60 0.83 -6.75
C GLY A 51 7.15 -0.29 -5.84
N LYS A 52 6.72 -0.40 -4.58
CA LYS A 52 7.18 -1.43 -3.63
C LYS A 52 7.01 -2.85 -4.16
N SER A 53 5.82 -3.17 -4.66
CA SER A 53 5.54 -4.51 -5.24
C SER A 53 6.36 -4.77 -6.51
N THR A 54 6.68 -3.71 -7.29
CA THR A 54 7.58 -3.82 -8.45
C THR A 54 9.00 -4.16 -8.00
N LEU A 55 9.51 -3.50 -6.96
CA LEU A 55 10.81 -3.81 -6.37
C LEU A 55 10.84 -5.25 -5.81
N LEU A 56 9.80 -5.63 -5.06
CA LEU A 56 9.69 -6.98 -4.50
C LEU A 56 9.71 -8.06 -5.59
N ARG A 57 8.94 -7.84 -6.67
CA ARG A 57 8.90 -8.75 -7.83
C ARG A 57 10.22 -8.77 -8.61
N SER A 58 10.96 -7.66 -8.65
CA SER A 58 12.29 -7.62 -9.25
C SER A 58 13.28 -8.45 -8.42
N ILE A 59 13.23 -8.35 -7.07
CA ILE A 59 14.05 -9.19 -6.18
C ILE A 59 13.65 -10.68 -6.31
N ALA A 60 12.34 -10.97 -6.47
CA ALA A 60 11.87 -12.33 -6.70
C ALA A 60 12.25 -12.91 -8.07
N GLY A 61 12.80 -12.10 -8.98
CA GLY A 61 13.09 -12.52 -10.36
C GLY A 61 11.87 -12.66 -11.25
N LEU A 62 10.71 -12.12 -10.83
CA LEU A 62 9.46 -12.12 -11.60
C LEU A 62 9.38 -10.96 -12.61
N ILE A 63 10.15 -9.91 -12.37
CA ILE A 63 10.31 -8.75 -13.26
C ILE A 63 11.81 -8.53 -13.45
N GLU A 64 12.24 -8.44 -14.70
CA GLU A 64 13.61 -8.07 -15.02
C GLU A 64 13.74 -6.54 -14.97
N PRO A 65 14.60 -5.96 -14.11
CA PRO A 65 14.81 -4.52 -14.07
C PRO A 65 15.40 -4.03 -15.39
N ARG A 66 15.07 -2.81 -15.79
CA ARG A 66 15.57 -2.22 -17.03
C ARG A 66 17.03 -1.78 -16.92
N GLU A 67 17.43 -1.33 -15.73
CA GLU A 67 18.81 -0.93 -15.41
C GLU A 67 19.12 -1.36 -13.97
N GLY A 68 20.40 -1.46 -13.64
CA GLY A 68 20.85 -1.94 -12.35
C GLY A 68 20.78 -3.47 -12.26
N ARG A 69 20.87 -3.99 -11.05
CA ARG A 69 20.90 -5.45 -10.84
C ARG A 69 20.49 -5.85 -9.43
N VAL A 70 20.05 -7.10 -9.30
CA VAL A 70 19.85 -7.80 -8.02
C VAL A 70 20.93 -8.89 -7.93
N VAL A 71 21.75 -8.84 -6.89
CA VAL A 71 22.86 -9.77 -6.68
C VAL A 71 22.60 -10.61 -5.44
N PHE A 72 22.49 -11.91 -5.62
CA PHE A 72 22.37 -12.87 -4.53
C PHE A 72 23.75 -13.30 -4.06
N GLN A 73 24.03 -13.15 -2.76
CA GLN A 73 25.32 -13.53 -2.18
C GLN A 73 25.31 -15.02 -1.82
N PRO A 74 26.16 -15.86 -2.43
CA PRO A 74 26.19 -17.28 -2.16
C PRO A 74 26.60 -17.56 -0.69
N ASP A 75 26.10 -18.67 -0.12
CA ASP A 75 26.55 -19.15 1.19
C ASP A 75 28.00 -19.68 1.14
N ASP A 76 28.56 -20.12 2.28
CA ASP A 76 29.93 -20.65 2.36
C ASP A 76 30.15 -21.93 1.54
N ALA A 77 29.08 -22.59 1.15
CA ALA A 77 29.06 -23.74 0.25
C ALA A 77 28.90 -23.35 -1.23
N GLY A 78 28.88 -22.05 -1.55
CA GLY A 78 28.71 -21.54 -2.91
C GLY A 78 27.27 -21.62 -3.44
N ARG A 79 26.27 -21.87 -2.58
CA ARG A 79 24.87 -21.98 -2.98
C ARG A 79 24.19 -20.62 -2.94
N ALA A 80 23.53 -20.25 -4.04
CA ALA A 80 22.74 -19.03 -4.08
C ALA A 80 21.53 -19.11 -3.12
N PRO A 81 21.15 -17.99 -2.44
CA PRO A 81 19.95 -17.93 -1.65
C PRO A 81 18.70 -18.30 -2.48
N THR A 82 17.82 -19.06 -1.86
CA THR A 82 16.48 -19.34 -2.44
C THR A 82 15.49 -18.31 -1.95
N VAL A 83 14.59 -17.88 -2.83
CA VAL A 83 13.58 -16.85 -2.55
C VAL A 83 12.19 -17.45 -2.67
N SER A 84 11.30 -17.07 -1.75
CA SER A 84 9.87 -17.33 -1.88
C SER A 84 9.09 -16.05 -1.63
N MET A 85 7.88 -15.99 -2.19
CA MET A 85 7.04 -14.81 -2.09
C MET A 85 5.64 -15.17 -1.59
N VAL A 86 5.14 -14.39 -0.64
CA VAL A 86 3.74 -14.35 -0.21
C VAL A 86 3.09 -13.14 -0.86
N PHE A 87 2.00 -13.34 -1.58
CA PHE A 87 1.30 -12.31 -2.34
C PHE A 87 0.21 -11.64 -1.50
N GLN A 88 -0.11 -10.42 -1.81
CA GLN A 88 -1.19 -9.63 -1.21
C GLN A 88 -2.56 -10.34 -1.34
N THR A 89 -2.87 -10.87 -2.52
CA THR A 89 -4.02 -11.73 -2.74
C THR A 89 -3.57 -13.17 -2.61
N PHE A 90 -3.97 -13.89 -1.64
CA PHE A 90 -3.57 -15.27 -1.26
C PHE A 90 -2.98 -16.14 -2.39
N ALA A 91 -3.32 -15.86 -3.65
CA ALA A 91 -2.86 -16.49 -4.89
C ALA A 91 -2.95 -18.04 -4.82
N LEU A 92 -3.98 -18.58 -4.17
CA LEU A 92 -4.23 -20.00 -4.08
C LEU A 92 -4.96 -20.48 -5.34
N PHE A 93 -4.62 -21.69 -5.80
CA PHE A 93 -5.36 -22.34 -6.86
C PHE A 93 -6.68 -22.87 -6.30
N PRO A 94 -7.84 -22.34 -6.71
CA PRO A 94 -9.12 -22.65 -6.09
C PRO A 94 -9.61 -24.09 -6.32
N TRP A 95 -9.05 -24.78 -7.31
CA TRP A 95 -9.34 -26.18 -7.63
C TRP A 95 -8.40 -27.18 -6.95
N LEU A 96 -7.41 -26.73 -6.20
CA LEU A 96 -6.49 -27.56 -5.43
C LEU A 96 -6.84 -27.48 -3.94
N THR A 97 -6.64 -28.60 -3.23
CA THR A 97 -6.76 -28.63 -1.77
C THR A 97 -5.63 -27.84 -1.11
N VAL A 98 -5.71 -27.62 0.22
CA VAL A 98 -4.63 -27.01 1.02
C VAL A 98 -3.33 -27.76 0.80
N LEU A 99 -3.33 -29.09 0.97
CA LEU A 99 -2.14 -29.91 0.78
C LEU A 99 -1.55 -29.75 -0.62
N GLN A 100 -2.39 -29.83 -1.65
CA GLN A 100 -1.96 -29.69 -3.04
C GLN A 100 -1.39 -28.27 -3.33
N ASN A 101 -2.02 -27.21 -2.79
CA ASN A 101 -1.48 -25.86 -2.91
C ASN A 101 -0.10 -25.72 -2.27
N VAL A 102 0.12 -26.33 -1.11
CA VAL A 102 1.43 -26.29 -0.41
C VAL A 102 2.47 -27.12 -1.17
N GLU A 103 2.10 -28.26 -1.72
CA GLU A 103 3.00 -29.14 -2.45
C GLU A 103 3.57 -28.54 -3.76
N LEU A 104 2.90 -27.57 -4.38
CA LEU A 104 3.21 -27.05 -5.73
C LEU A 104 4.68 -26.68 -5.93
N GLY A 105 5.28 -25.95 -4.96
CA GLY A 105 6.67 -25.52 -5.07
C GLY A 105 7.66 -26.69 -5.06
N LEU A 106 7.33 -27.75 -4.32
CA LEU A 106 8.14 -28.97 -4.29
C LEU A 106 7.94 -29.85 -5.55
N GLU A 107 6.71 -29.83 -6.07
CA GLU A 107 6.40 -30.51 -7.34
C GLU A 107 7.16 -29.88 -8.51
N ALA A 108 7.19 -28.57 -8.60
CA ALA A 108 7.98 -27.85 -9.59
C ALA A 108 9.48 -28.17 -9.51
N LYS A 109 10.00 -28.42 -8.28
CA LYS A 109 11.37 -28.88 -8.03
C LYS A 109 11.56 -30.38 -8.24
N ARG A 110 10.52 -31.12 -8.66
CA ARG A 110 10.53 -32.57 -8.90
C ARG A 110 10.93 -33.39 -7.65
N VAL A 111 10.55 -32.92 -6.46
CA VAL A 111 10.74 -33.68 -5.21
C VAL A 111 9.86 -34.93 -5.24
N PRO A 112 10.35 -36.10 -4.82
CA PRO A 112 9.57 -37.35 -4.76
C PRO A 112 8.28 -37.18 -3.96
N VAL A 113 7.20 -37.89 -4.36
CA VAL A 113 5.84 -37.68 -3.80
C VAL A 113 5.80 -37.88 -2.29
N ASP A 114 6.46 -38.92 -1.76
CA ASP A 114 6.42 -39.22 -0.32
C ASP A 114 7.14 -38.14 0.51
N GLU A 115 8.32 -37.68 0.03
CA GLU A 115 9.06 -36.57 0.66
C GLU A 115 8.26 -35.27 0.56
N ARG A 116 7.70 -34.97 -0.60
CA ARG A 116 6.87 -33.77 -0.85
C ARG A 116 5.71 -33.72 0.10
N ARG A 117 4.97 -34.83 0.25
CA ARG A 117 3.81 -34.92 1.16
C ARG A 117 4.22 -34.73 2.61
N THR A 118 5.29 -35.36 3.06
CA THR A 118 5.81 -35.23 4.42
C THR A 118 6.18 -33.77 4.73
N ARG A 119 6.88 -33.11 3.82
CA ARG A 119 7.28 -31.69 4.00
C ARG A 119 6.06 -30.76 3.96
N ALA A 120 5.09 -31.03 3.08
CA ALA A 120 3.90 -30.20 2.99
C ALA A 120 3.03 -30.31 4.27
N LEU A 121 2.86 -31.51 4.80
CA LEU A 121 2.16 -31.72 6.08
C LEU A 121 2.87 -31.00 7.24
N ALA A 122 4.18 -31.10 7.32
CA ALA A 122 4.95 -30.38 8.34
C ALA A 122 4.82 -28.86 8.20
N ALA A 123 4.75 -28.32 6.98
CA ALA A 123 4.51 -26.90 6.76
C ALA A 123 3.08 -26.47 7.12
N ILE A 124 2.09 -27.33 6.91
CA ILE A 124 0.69 -27.10 7.30
C ILE A 124 0.54 -27.11 8.83
N ASP A 125 1.19 -28.06 9.52
CA ASP A 125 1.26 -28.13 10.98
C ASP A 125 1.93 -26.87 11.57
N LEU A 126 3.07 -26.44 10.98
CA LEU A 126 3.82 -25.26 11.42
C LEU A 126 2.95 -23.98 11.47
N ILE A 127 1.98 -23.85 10.56
CA ILE A 127 1.11 -22.67 10.45
C ILE A 127 -0.26 -22.89 11.11
N GLY A 128 -0.45 -24.00 11.83
CA GLY A 128 -1.65 -24.31 12.60
C GLY A 128 -2.89 -24.58 11.75
N LEU A 129 -2.74 -25.33 10.66
CA LEU A 129 -3.86 -25.75 9.78
C LEU A 129 -4.03 -27.26 9.69
N ASP A 130 -3.60 -28.00 10.74
CA ASP A 130 -3.87 -29.46 10.82
C ASP A 130 -5.34 -29.75 10.75
N GLY A 131 -5.70 -30.80 10.02
CA GLY A 131 -7.07 -31.21 9.79
C GLY A 131 -7.75 -30.49 8.62
N PHE A 132 -7.12 -29.51 8.01
CA PHE A 132 -7.62 -28.80 6.83
C PHE A 132 -6.93 -29.19 5.54
N GLU A 133 -6.09 -30.23 5.51
CA GLU A 133 -5.25 -30.64 4.37
C GLU A 133 -6.07 -30.91 3.10
N ASN A 134 -7.29 -31.44 3.28
CA ASN A 134 -8.19 -31.79 2.20
C ASN A 134 -9.23 -30.71 1.85
N ALA A 135 -9.25 -29.60 2.62
CA ALA A 135 -10.16 -28.48 2.36
C ALA A 135 -9.74 -27.71 1.11
N TYR A 136 -10.70 -27.13 0.40
CA TYR A 136 -10.46 -26.22 -0.72
C TYR A 136 -10.43 -24.77 -0.24
N PRO A 137 -9.77 -23.85 -0.97
CA PRO A 137 -9.67 -22.43 -0.59
C PRO A 137 -11.01 -21.75 -0.29
N LYS A 138 -12.10 -22.14 -0.98
CA LYS A 138 -13.45 -21.60 -0.74
C LYS A 138 -14.04 -21.97 0.64
N GLU A 139 -13.53 -23.00 1.27
CA GLU A 139 -13.97 -23.52 2.58
C GLU A 139 -13.22 -22.88 3.74
N LEU A 140 -12.22 -22.01 3.44
CA LEU A 140 -11.34 -21.40 4.40
C LEU A 140 -11.70 -19.92 4.64
N SER A 141 -11.46 -19.44 5.87
CA SER A 141 -11.49 -17.99 6.16
C SER A 141 -10.34 -17.24 5.44
N GLY A 142 -10.39 -15.90 5.43
CA GLY A 142 -9.31 -15.07 4.88
C GLY A 142 -7.95 -15.38 5.52
N GLY A 143 -7.89 -15.40 6.84
CA GLY A 143 -6.66 -15.72 7.59
C GLY A 143 -6.14 -17.14 7.32
N MET A 144 -7.02 -18.13 7.21
CA MET A 144 -6.62 -19.49 6.86
C MET A 144 -6.03 -19.55 5.44
N ARG A 145 -6.63 -18.85 4.47
CA ARG A 145 -6.06 -18.76 3.11
C ARG A 145 -4.68 -18.12 3.10
N GLN A 146 -4.47 -17.07 3.91
CA GLN A 146 -3.16 -16.43 4.05
C GLN A 146 -2.13 -17.38 4.66
N ARG A 147 -2.51 -18.13 5.70
CA ARG A 147 -1.66 -19.18 6.29
C ARG A 147 -1.26 -20.24 5.25
N VAL A 148 -2.19 -20.71 4.40
CA VAL A 148 -1.85 -21.64 3.30
C VAL A 148 -0.82 -21.02 2.35
N GLY A 149 -0.97 -19.72 2.01
CA GLY A 149 0.01 -18.98 1.21
C GLY A 149 1.40 -18.95 1.85
N LEU A 150 1.43 -18.75 3.19
CA LEU A 150 2.67 -18.79 3.97
C LEU A 150 3.30 -20.20 3.99
N ALA A 151 2.52 -21.25 4.25
CA ALA A 151 3.00 -22.63 4.19
C ALA A 151 3.60 -22.98 2.84
N ARG A 152 2.91 -22.59 1.75
CA ARG A 152 3.39 -22.78 0.37
C ARG A 152 4.71 -22.09 0.11
N ALA A 153 4.92 -20.91 0.70
CA ALA A 153 6.18 -20.19 0.58
C ALA A 153 7.30 -20.83 1.43
N LEU A 154 6.98 -21.36 2.61
CA LEU A 154 7.95 -21.94 3.54
C LEU A 154 8.40 -23.37 3.18
N VAL A 155 7.52 -24.18 2.56
CA VAL A 155 7.75 -25.60 2.28
C VAL A 155 8.99 -25.87 1.43
N VAL A 156 9.39 -24.90 0.61
CA VAL A 156 10.58 -25.00 -0.26
C VAL A 156 11.88 -24.62 0.45
N ASN A 157 11.84 -24.32 1.75
CA ASN A 157 12.94 -23.88 2.60
C ASN A 157 13.69 -22.68 1.98
N PRO A 158 13.04 -21.52 1.84
CA PRO A 158 13.68 -20.35 1.28
C PRO A 158 14.68 -19.74 2.25
N SER A 159 15.74 -19.11 1.72
CA SER A 159 16.65 -18.29 2.51
C SER A 159 16.08 -16.89 2.75
N LEU A 160 15.32 -16.38 1.80
CA LEU A 160 14.66 -15.06 1.83
C LEU A 160 13.15 -15.22 1.61
N LEU A 161 12.36 -14.70 2.54
CA LEU A 161 10.92 -14.60 2.40
C LEU A 161 10.52 -13.16 2.04
N LEU A 162 9.87 -12.99 0.91
CA LEU A 162 9.30 -11.72 0.45
C LEU A 162 7.79 -11.72 0.73
N MET A 163 7.27 -10.66 1.33
CA MET A 163 5.85 -10.55 1.68
C MET A 163 5.29 -9.24 1.15
N ASP A 164 4.33 -9.32 0.22
CA ASP A 164 3.68 -8.15 -0.40
C ASP A 164 2.37 -7.86 0.33
N GLU A 165 2.34 -6.90 1.23
CA GLU A 165 1.18 -6.51 2.05
C GLU A 165 0.41 -7.70 2.66
N PRO A 166 1.09 -8.59 3.41
CA PRO A 166 0.56 -9.92 3.75
C PRO A 166 -0.66 -9.88 4.67
N PHE A 167 -0.96 -8.76 5.31
CA PHE A 167 -2.04 -8.63 6.28
C PHE A 167 -3.18 -7.72 5.83
N SER A 168 -3.01 -6.98 4.72
CA SER A 168 -3.96 -5.95 4.25
C SER A 168 -5.35 -6.47 3.87
N ALA A 169 -5.46 -7.74 3.49
CA ALA A 169 -6.74 -8.36 3.11
C ALA A 169 -7.46 -9.06 4.28
N LEU A 170 -6.97 -8.89 5.51
CA LEU A 170 -7.48 -9.55 6.71
C LEU A 170 -8.19 -8.55 7.63
N ASP A 171 -9.15 -9.04 8.40
CA ASP A 171 -9.70 -8.26 9.52
C ASP A 171 -8.63 -8.06 10.62
N VAL A 172 -8.81 -7.04 11.45
CA VAL A 172 -7.84 -6.59 12.45
C VAL A 172 -7.39 -7.71 13.38
N LEU A 173 -8.32 -8.49 13.93
CA LEU A 173 -8.00 -9.58 14.89
C LEU A 173 -7.23 -10.71 14.21
N THR A 174 -7.63 -11.09 13.01
CA THR A 174 -6.95 -12.13 12.24
C THR A 174 -5.54 -11.69 11.82
N ALA A 175 -5.37 -10.44 11.41
CA ALA A 175 -4.07 -9.86 11.08
C ALA A 175 -3.15 -9.82 12.30
N GLU A 176 -3.66 -9.43 13.47
CA GLU A 176 -2.94 -9.40 14.74
C GLU A 176 -2.42 -10.79 15.13
N THR A 177 -3.31 -11.78 15.09
CA THR A 177 -2.96 -13.17 15.40
C THR A 177 -1.89 -13.69 14.46
N LEU A 178 -2.03 -13.47 13.14
CA LEU A 178 -1.07 -13.96 12.16
C LEU A 178 0.30 -13.26 12.28
N ARG A 179 0.33 -11.96 12.61
CA ARG A 179 1.58 -11.24 12.90
C ARG A 179 2.30 -11.81 14.10
N THR A 180 1.57 -12.04 15.20
CA THR A 180 2.13 -12.63 16.41
C THR A 180 2.71 -14.02 16.13
N ASP A 181 1.95 -14.89 15.47
CA ASP A 181 2.40 -16.24 15.12
C ASP A 181 3.66 -16.20 14.24
N LEU A 182 3.73 -15.29 13.27
CA LEU A 182 4.92 -15.13 12.40
C LEU A 182 6.14 -14.68 13.20
N LEU A 183 5.99 -13.73 14.12
CA LEU A 183 7.06 -13.24 14.99
C LEU A 183 7.53 -14.32 15.97
N ASP A 184 6.63 -15.11 16.53
CA ASP A 184 6.96 -16.22 17.41
C ASP A 184 7.75 -17.30 16.67
N LEU A 185 7.27 -17.72 15.50
CA LEU A 185 7.97 -18.68 14.63
C LEU A 185 9.36 -18.18 14.21
N TRP A 186 9.51 -16.86 13.96
CA TRP A 186 10.77 -16.24 13.64
C TRP A 186 11.72 -16.23 14.84
N SER A 187 11.27 -15.74 15.98
CA SER A 187 12.08 -15.60 17.20
C SER A 187 12.54 -16.94 17.78
N GLU A 188 11.70 -17.97 17.65
CA GLU A 188 12.02 -19.35 18.04
C GLU A 188 12.92 -20.09 17.05
N GLY A 189 13.23 -19.48 15.90
CA GLY A 189 14.06 -20.10 14.86
C GLY A 189 13.41 -21.33 14.21
N ARG A 190 12.07 -21.42 14.25
CA ARG A 190 11.32 -22.57 13.70
C ARG A 190 11.12 -22.49 12.20
N MET A 191 11.34 -21.32 11.62
CA MET A 191 11.27 -21.13 10.16
C MET A 191 12.63 -21.32 9.51
N PRO A 192 12.70 -21.98 8.34
CA PRO A 192 13.96 -22.25 7.63
C PRO A 192 14.45 -21.03 6.82
N ILE A 193 14.11 -19.83 7.25
CA ILE A 193 14.42 -18.57 6.56
C ILE A 193 15.51 -17.78 7.30
N LYS A 194 16.29 -17.01 6.55
CA LYS A 194 17.39 -16.22 7.08
C LYS A 194 17.10 -14.73 7.13
N SER A 195 16.16 -14.26 6.31
CA SER A 195 15.71 -12.86 6.27
C SER A 195 14.30 -12.76 5.72
N ILE A 196 13.59 -11.72 6.15
CA ILE A 196 12.25 -11.38 5.66
C ILE A 196 12.29 -9.96 5.14
N LEU A 197 11.72 -9.73 3.94
CA LEU A 197 11.39 -8.40 3.44
C LEU A 197 9.87 -8.27 3.37
N ILE A 198 9.30 -7.38 4.18
CA ILE A 198 7.87 -7.12 4.24
C ILE A 198 7.58 -5.78 3.57
N VAL A 199 6.72 -5.79 2.57
CA VAL A 199 6.11 -4.57 2.04
C VAL A 199 4.85 -4.28 2.83
N THR A 200 4.75 -3.07 3.34
CA THR A 200 3.55 -2.58 4.02
C THR A 200 3.38 -1.08 3.80
N HIS A 201 2.18 -0.60 3.96
CA HIS A 201 1.88 0.82 4.07
C HIS A 201 1.58 1.22 5.53
N ASN A 202 1.46 0.25 6.44
CA ASN A 202 1.15 0.47 7.86
C ASN A 202 2.42 0.68 8.68
N ILE A 203 2.54 1.89 9.28
CA ILE A 203 3.73 2.30 10.06
C ILE A 203 3.86 1.48 11.33
N GLU A 204 2.76 1.28 12.06
CA GLU A 204 2.77 0.51 13.30
C GLU A 204 3.17 -0.95 13.06
N GLU A 205 2.66 -1.55 11.99
CA GLU A 205 3.05 -2.89 11.55
C GLU A 205 4.56 -2.97 11.29
N ALA A 206 5.11 -2.00 10.56
CA ALA A 206 6.55 -1.94 10.28
C ALA A 206 7.35 -1.77 11.58
N VAL A 207 6.93 -0.89 12.50
CA VAL A 207 7.60 -0.71 13.80
C VAL A 207 7.46 -1.93 14.69
N LEU A 208 6.31 -2.64 14.64
CA LEU A 208 6.07 -3.84 15.45
C LEU A 208 6.98 -4.99 15.03
N MET A 209 7.14 -5.21 13.72
CA MET A 209 7.75 -6.42 13.18
C MET A 209 9.21 -6.26 12.78
N CYS A 210 9.62 -5.10 12.23
CA CYS A 210 10.86 -4.97 11.51
C CYS A 210 12.03 -4.51 12.39
N ASP A 211 13.23 -5.00 12.11
CA ASP A 211 14.48 -4.54 12.73
C ASP A 211 14.98 -3.26 12.04
N ARG A 212 14.59 -3.09 10.77
CA ARG A 212 14.99 -1.97 9.92
C ARG A 212 13.85 -1.64 8.96
N ILE A 213 13.57 -0.34 8.79
CA ILE A 213 12.51 0.15 7.92
C ILE A 213 13.13 1.04 6.83
N LEU A 214 12.86 0.69 5.58
CA LEU A 214 13.19 1.48 4.40
C LEU A 214 11.97 2.30 4.01
N VAL A 215 12.05 3.61 4.20
CA VAL A 215 10.99 4.53 3.77
C VAL A 215 11.12 4.77 2.28
N PHE A 216 10.06 4.46 1.54
CA PHE A 216 10.05 4.50 0.09
C PHE A 216 9.28 5.72 -0.42
N SER A 217 9.93 6.53 -1.24
CA SER A 217 9.29 7.68 -1.90
C SER A 217 8.38 7.23 -3.05
N SER A 218 7.55 8.14 -3.53
CA SER A 218 6.71 7.92 -4.71
C SER A 218 7.15 8.82 -5.86
N ASN A 219 6.94 8.38 -7.11
CA ASN A 219 7.06 9.15 -8.35
C ASN A 219 8.44 9.80 -8.62
N PRO A 220 9.45 9.02 -8.89
CA PRO A 220 9.56 7.57 -8.86
C PRO A 220 9.88 7.03 -7.46
N GLY A 221 9.70 5.71 -7.29
CA GLY A 221 10.07 5.00 -6.08
C GLY A 221 11.57 4.98 -5.86
N ARG A 222 12.02 5.44 -4.67
CA ARG A 222 13.41 5.44 -4.20
C ARG A 222 13.45 5.15 -2.70
N VAL A 223 14.54 4.62 -2.21
CA VAL A 223 14.78 4.57 -0.76
C VAL A 223 15.10 5.99 -0.27
N ALA A 224 14.12 6.64 0.35
CA ALA A 224 14.23 8.01 0.84
C ALA A 224 14.92 8.09 2.21
N ALA A 225 14.74 7.08 3.05
CA ALA A 225 15.37 6.97 4.35
C ALA A 225 15.47 5.52 4.80
N GLU A 226 16.44 5.25 5.66
CA GLU A 226 16.60 3.99 6.39
C GLU A 226 16.51 4.28 7.87
N ILE A 227 15.68 3.52 8.58
CA ILE A 227 15.41 3.69 10.00
C ILE A 227 15.66 2.36 10.70
N LYS A 228 16.57 2.36 11.66
CA LYS A 228 16.78 1.21 12.54
C LYS A 228 15.77 1.23 13.68
N VAL A 229 15.16 0.10 13.97
CA VAL A 229 14.21 -0.05 15.07
C VAL A 229 14.93 -0.64 16.27
N ASP A 230 15.47 0.22 17.13
CA ASP A 230 16.21 -0.19 18.34
C ASP A 230 15.27 -0.48 19.54
N LEU A 231 14.11 -1.10 19.28
CA LEU A 231 13.15 -1.51 20.29
C LEU A 231 13.24 -3.03 20.48
N PRO A 232 13.35 -3.53 21.73
CA PRO A 232 13.39 -4.98 21.98
C PRO A 232 12.05 -5.65 21.66
N GLN A 233 12.09 -6.91 21.26
CA GLN A 233 10.91 -7.78 21.14
C GLN A 233 10.56 -8.45 22.48
N PRO A 234 9.29 -8.72 22.78
CA PRO A 234 8.08 -8.30 22.06
C PRO A 234 7.80 -6.80 22.26
N ARG A 235 7.40 -6.11 21.17
CA ARG A 235 7.07 -4.68 21.19
C ARG A 235 5.62 -4.46 21.56
N ASN A 236 5.35 -3.39 22.31
CA ASN A 236 4.00 -3.01 22.70
C ASN A 236 3.66 -1.62 22.11
N ARG A 237 2.53 -1.53 21.40
CA ARG A 237 2.04 -0.29 20.78
C ARG A 237 1.76 0.82 21.80
N LEU A 238 1.46 0.47 23.05
CA LEU A 238 1.17 1.43 24.11
C LEU A 238 2.44 2.05 24.73
N ASP A 239 3.62 1.49 24.44
CA ASP A 239 4.87 1.99 25.00
C ASP A 239 5.26 3.35 24.41
N PRO A 240 5.64 4.35 25.24
CA PRO A 240 6.04 5.66 24.75
C PRO A 240 7.16 5.64 23.71
N PRO A 241 8.23 4.81 23.81
CA PRO A 241 9.24 4.73 22.76
C PRO A 241 8.72 4.19 21.43
N PHE A 242 7.74 3.28 21.43
CA PHE A 242 7.09 2.78 20.24
C PHE A 242 6.33 3.90 19.53
N ARG A 243 5.46 4.62 20.27
CA ARG A 243 4.69 5.75 19.74
C ARG A 243 5.58 6.86 19.20
N ALA A 244 6.62 7.24 19.94
CA ALA A 244 7.57 8.24 19.50
C ALA A 244 8.28 7.85 18.18
N LEU A 245 8.57 6.57 17.97
CA LEU A 245 9.16 6.09 16.71
C LEU A 245 8.14 6.11 15.57
N VAL A 246 6.89 5.71 15.82
CA VAL A 246 5.78 5.82 14.86
C VAL A 246 5.61 7.26 14.42
N ASP A 247 5.53 8.23 15.36
CA ASP A 247 5.41 9.65 15.06
C ASP A 247 6.60 10.18 14.25
N ALA A 248 7.82 9.75 14.58
CA ALA A 248 9.02 10.16 13.86
C ALA A 248 9.06 9.63 12.42
N ILE A 249 8.62 8.39 12.19
CA ILE A 249 8.49 7.81 10.84
C ILE A 249 7.41 8.56 10.07
N TYR A 250 6.29 8.80 10.73
CA TYR A 250 5.17 9.56 10.21
C TYR A 250 5.60 10.94 9.71
N ALA A 251 6.26 11.70 10.58
CA ALA A 251 6.79 13.02 10.23
C ALA A 251 7.75 12.99 9.02
N ARG A 252 8.54 11.90 8.87
CA ARG A 252 9.43 11.72 7.71
C ARG A 252 8.68 11.39 6.42
N MET A 253 7.61 10.60 6.50
CA MET A 253 6.79 10.26 5.33
C MET A 253 5.95 11.45 4.85
N THR A 254 5.58 12.35 5.78
CA THR A 254 4.82 13.57 5.49
C THR A 254 5.71 14.79 5.26
N ALA A 255 6.97 14.78 5.74
CA ALA A 255 7.93 15.83 5.49
C ALA A 255 8.17 15.95 3.98
N ARG A 256 7.75 17.06 3.41
CA ARG A 256 8.00 17.42 2.02
C ARG A 256 9.51 17.41 1.78
N ALA A 257 10.00 16.65 0.80
CA ALA A 257 11.31 16.92 0.22
C ALA A 257 11.38 18.43 -0.07
N PRO A 258 12.53 19.13 0.18
CA PRO A 258 12.63 20.57 0.00
C PRO A 258 12.13 20.92 -1.39
N ALA A 259 11.04 21.67 -1.44
CA ALA A 259 10.30 21.96 -2.63
C ALA A 259 11.15 22.78 -3.61
N THR A 260 11.53 22.19 -4.73
CA THR A 260 11.44 22.95 -5.97
C THR A 260 9.94 23.24 -6.16
N PRO A 261 9.51 24.50 -6.40
CA PRO A 261 8.09 24.83 -6.39
C PRO A 261 7.40 24.36 -7.67
N THR A 262 7.13 23.08 -7.78
CA THR A 262 6.17 22.53 -8.73
C THR A 262 4.96 22.08 -7.95
N ARG A 263 3.81 22.64 -8.28
CA ARG A 263 2.48 22.41 -7.67
C ARG A 263 1.98 20.94 -7.75
N ASP A 264 2.80 20.04 -8.27
CA ASP A 264 2.44 18.70 -8.72
C ASP A 264 3.20 17.65 -7.89
N GLY A 265 2.63 17.16 -6.79
CA GLY A 265 3.39 16.20 -6.01
C GLY A 265 2.69 15.51 -4.85
N LEU A 266 1.39 15.74 -4.65
CA LEU A 266 0.62 15.06 -3.60
C LEU A 266 0.15 13.67 -4.06
N PHE A 267 -0.17 13.55 -5.34
CA PHE A 267 -0.68 12.31 -5.93
C PHE A 267 0.17 11.88 -7.12
N PRO A 268 0.24 10.55 -7.39
CA PRO A 268 0.86 10.04 -8.60
C PRO A 268 0.24 10.65 -9.86
N GLY A 269 1.06 11.02 -10.83
CA GLY A 269 0.62 11.65 -12.07
C GLY A 269 0.54 13.18 -12.02
N THR A 270 0.38 13.81 -13.18
CA THR A 270 0.28 15.27 -13.35
C THR A 270 -0.91 15.62 -14.23
N GLY A 271 -1.54 16.78 -13.98
CA GLY A 271 -2.70 17.20 -14.74
C GLY A 271 -3.88 16.23 -14.61
N ILE A 272 -4.52 15.86 -15.72
CA ILE A 272 -5.65 14.92 -15.72
C ILE A 272 -5.24 13.50 -15.27
N ALA A 273 -3.96 13.16 -15.38
CA ALA A 273 -3.40 11.87 -15.02
C ALA A 273 -3.09 11.72 -13.52
N MET A 274 -3.55 12.63 -12.68
CA MET A 274 -3.44 12.52 -11.22
C MET A 274 -4.29 11.34 -10.72
N VAL A 275 -3.67 10.39 -10.04
CA VAL A 275 -4.36 9.27 -9.40
C VAL A 275 -5.07 9.77 -8.14
N LEU A 276 -6.38 9.64 -8.06
CA LEU A 276 -7.17 10.08 -6.91
C LEU A 276 -7.35 8.94 -5.90
N PRO A 277 -7.22 9.20 -4.60
CA PRO A 277 -7.46 8.18 -3.58
C PRO A 277 -8.95 7.89 -3.44
N ARG A 278 -9.29 6.66 -3.09
CA ARG A 278 -10.66 6.22 -2.87
C ARG A 278 -11.18 6.69 -1.50
N VAL A 279 -11.61 7.93 -1.44
CA VAL A 279 -12.15 8.54 -0.21
C VAL A 279 -13.58 9.04 -0.46
N SER A 280 -14.48 8.74 0.47
CA SER A 280 -15.87 9.23 0.39
C SER A 280 -15.97 10.68 0.86
N THR A 281 -16.91 11.43 0.28
CA THR A 281 -17.21 12.80 0.74
C THR A 281 -17.71 12.84 2.17
N ASN A 282 -18.42 11.79 2.61
CA ASN A 282 -18.89 11.68 4.00
C ASN A 282 -17.71 11.49 4.97
N SER A 283 -16.71 10.68 4.61
CA SER A 283 -15.50 10.52 5.43
C SER A 283 -14.73 11.83 5.55
N LEU A 284 -14.62 12.59 4.45
CA LEU A 284 -13.98 13.92 4.46
C LEU A 284 -14.75 14.91 5.33
N ALA A 285 -16.08 14.93 5.24
CA ALA A 285 -16.94 15.79 6.04
C ALA A 285 -16.79 15.46 7.55
N GLY A 286 -16.91 14.18 7.90
CA GLY A 286 -16.75 13.72 9.29
C GLY A 286 -15.37 14.06 9.86
N LEU A 287 -14.31 13.89 9.07
CA LEU A 287 -12.96 14.25 9.49
C LEU A 287 -12.82 15.77 9.75
N MET A 288 -13.38 16.62 8.88
CA MET A 288 -13.35 18.07 9.09
C MET A 288 -14.18 18.49 10.31
N GLU A 289 -15.33 17.87 10.54
CA GLU A 289 -16.17 18.12 11.72
C GLU A 289 -15.47 17.72 13.01
N GLU A 290 -14.83 16.56 13.04
CA GLU A 290 -14.08 16.09 14.21
C GLU A 290 -12.90 17.03 14.54
N VAL A 291 -12.13 17.41 13.54
CA VAL A 291 -10.98 18.32 13.74
C VAL A 291 -11.42 19.74 14.09
N ASP A 292 -12.57 20.25 13.59
CA ASP A 292 -13.10 21.58 13.98
C ASP A 292 -13.69 21.59 15.39
N GLY A 293 -14.13 20.41 15.87
CA GLY A 293 -14.73 20.23 17.19
C GLY A 293 -13.72 20.22 18.35
N THR A 294 -14.27 20.13 19.59
CA THR A 294 -13.46 19.89 20.78
C THR A 294 -13.05 18.41 20.87
N PRO A 295 -11.80 18.08 21.25
CA PRO A 295 -10.77 18.96 21.84
C PRO A 295 -9.83 19.63 20.83
N PHE A 296 -9.99 19.37 19.51
CA PHE A 296 -8.97 19.69 18.51
C PHE A 296 -8.97 21.16 18.04
N GLU A 297 -10.12 21.82 18.03
CA GLU A 297 -10.29 23.25 17.68
C GLU A 297 -9.63 23.67 16.36
N GLY A 298 -9.62 22.77 15.38
CA GLY A 298 -9.10 22.98 14.02
C GLY A 298 -7.65 22.52 13.81
N ARG A 299 -7.02 21.89 14.82
CA ARG A 299 -5.69 21.27 14.71
C ARG A 299 -5.66 19.99 15.51
N ALA A 300 -5.37 18.87 14.87
CA ALA A 300 -5.30 17.56 15.48
C ALA A 300 -4.03 16.82 15.08
N GLY A 301 -3.36 16.21 16.06
CA GLY A 301 -2.33 15.21 15.78
C GLY A 301 -2.98 13.98 15.16
N LEU A 302 -2.40 13.44 14.09
CA LEU A 302 -3.07 12.36 13.34
C LEU A 302 -3.19 11.07 14.16
N ALA A 303 -2.26 10.80 15.09
CA ALA A 303 -2.37 9.67 16.00
C ALA A 303 -3.55 9.84 16.99
N GLU A 304 -3.71 11.04 17.58
CA GLU A 304 -4.83 11.35 18.47
C GLU A 304 -6.17 11.31 17.74
N LEU A 305 -6.17 11.77 16.48
CA LEU A 305 -7.34 11.78 15.61
C LEU A 305 -7.74 10.35 15.19
N ALA A 306 -6.78 9.47 14.95
CA ALA A 306 -7.02 8.05 14.68
C ALA A 306 -7.65 7.37 15.89
N ASP A 307 -7.11 7.60 17.08
CA ASP A 307 -7.68 7.09 18.35
C ASP A 307 -9.12 7.59 18.55
N SER A 308 -9.40 8.89 18.31
CA SER A 308 -10.74 9.48 18.44
C SER A 308 -11.76 8.86 17.48
N LEU A 309 -11.36 8.62 16.24
CA LEU A 309 -12.20 8.07 15.19
C LEU A 309 -12.25 6.54 15.18
N GLN A 310 -11.47 5.87 16.03
CA GLN A 310 -11.29 4.41 16.05
C GLN A 310 -10.82 3.87 14.69
N LEU A 311 -9.93 4.61 14.04
CA LEU A 311 -9.31 4.27 12.74
C LEU A 311 -7.83 3.97 12.95
N GLU A 312 -7.24 3.20 12.04
CA GLU A 312 -5.79 3.14 11.92
C GLU A 312 -5.27 4.48 11.36
N VAL A 313 -4.09 4.90 11.80
CA VAL A 313 -3.48 6.16 11.32
C VAL A 313 -3.33 6.17 9.79
N ASP A 314 -3.06 5.00 9.21
CA ASP A 314 -2.89 4.83 7.76
C ASP A 314 -4.20 5.04 6.98
N ASP A 315 -5.37 4.83 7.59
CA ASP A 315 -6.67 5.13 6.98
C ASP A 315 -6.94 6.64 6.89
N LEU A 316 -6.31 7.43 7.78
CA LEU A 316 -6.43 8.89 7.75
C LEU A 316 -5.60 9.54 6.64
N PHE A 317 -4.51 8.91 6.18
CA PHE A 317 -3.64 9.49 5.15
C PHE A 317 -4.38 9.85 3.85
N PRO A 318 -5.13 8.93 3.22
CA PRO A 318 -5.84 9.26 1.99
C PRO A 318 -6.84 10.40 2.20
N MET A 319 -7.46 10.49 3.40
CA MET A 319 -8.39 11.55 3.75
C MET A 319 -7.67 12.88 3.96
N ALA A 320 -6.59 12.91 4.74
CA ALA A 320 -5.79 14.10 4.99
C ALA A 320 -5.17 14.66 3.69
N GLU A 321 -4.67 13.79 2.82
CA GLU A 321 -4.14 14.17 1.51
C GLU A 321 -5.22 14.71 0.59
N THR A 322 -6.42 14.12 0.60
CA THR A 322 -7.55 14.63 -0.15
C THR A 322 -7.97 16.02 0.34
N LEU A 323 -8.03 16.23 1.66
CA LEU A 323 -8.29 17.56 2.23
C LEU A 323 -7.21 18.56 1.86
N GLN A 324 -5.95 18.14 1.80
CA GLN A 324 -4.85 19.00 1.37
C GLN A 324 -4.93 19.32 -0.14
N LEU A 325 -5.30 18.36 -0.99
CA LEU A 325 -5.57 18.57 -2.42
C LEU A 325 -6.65 19.61 -2.63
N LEU A 326 -7.77 19.44 -1.92
CA LEU A 326 -8.94 20.34 -1.99
C LEU A 326 -8.74 21.67 -1.25
N ARG A 327 -7.56 21.88 -0.62
CA ARG A 327 -7.24 23.08 0.17
C ARG A 327 -8.12 23.27 1.40
N PHE A 328 -8.69 22.22 1.92
CA PHE A 328 -9.42 22.22 3.18
C PHE A 328 -8.50 22.02 4.39
N ALA A 329 -7.36 21.37 4.25
CA ALA A 329 -6.40 21.23 5.34
C ALA A 329 -4.95 21.37 4.84
N GLU A 330 -4.04 21.56 5.82
CA GLU A 330 -2.59 21.51 5.64
C GLU A 330 -2.01 20.49 6.62
N LEU A 331 -1.07 19.67 6.14
CA LEU A 331 -0.27 18.82 7.01
C LEU A 331 0.97 19.60 7.49
N GLN A 332 1.06 19.86 8.78
CA GLN A 332 2.17 20.55 9.44
C GLN A 332 2.89 19.57 10.38
N GLY A 333 3.89 18.85 9.87
CA GLY A 333 4.51 17.74 10.59
C GLY A 333 3.53 16.55 10.68
N ALA A 334 3.20 16.14 11.91
CA ALA A 334 2.21 15.08 12.17
C ALA A 334 0.79 15.63 12.43
N ASP A 335 0.58 16.95 12.34
CA ASP A 335 -0.70 17.58 12.62
C ASP A 335 -1.46 17.90 11.34
N LEU A 336 -2.75 17.62 11.35
CA LEU A 336 -3.72 18.10 10.37
C LEU A 336 -4.29 19.43 10.85
N VAL A 337 -4.10 20.50 10.07
CA VAL A 337 -4.57 21.85 10.39
C VAL A 337 -5.61 22.28 9.38
N LEU A 338 -6.83 22.55 9.83
CA LEU A 338 -7.91 23.00 8.97
C LEU A 338 -7.68 24.44 8.48
N THR A 339 -7.96 24.65 7.20
CA THR A 339 -7.99 25.99 6.62
C THR A 339 -9.30 26.72 7.02
N PRO A 340 -9.37 28.06 6.87
CA PRO A 340 -10.63 28.79 7.08
C PRO A 340 -11.77 28.26 6.20
N ALA A 341 -11.47 27.77 4.99
CA ALA A 341 -12.48 27.17 4.09
C ALA A 341 -13.06 25.88 4.66
N ALA A 342 -12.22 25.03 5.27
CA ALA A 342 -12.67 23.79 5.91
C ALA A 342 -13.54 24.06 7.16
N ARG A 343 -13.15 25.03 7.99
CA ARG A 343 -13.94 25.42 9.16
C ARG A 343 -15.32 25.96 8.73
N HIS A 344 -15.34 26.75 7.65
CA HIS A 344 -16.61 27.20 7.08
C HIS A 344 -17.44 26.03 6.55
N TYR A 345 -16.80 25.04 5.89
CA TYR A 345 -17.45 23.82 5.42
C TYR A 345 -18.03 23.00 6.59
N ALA A 346 -17.30 22.81 7.67
CA ALA A 346 -17.73 22.03 8.84
C ALA A 346 -18.99 22.62 9.50
N GLN A 347 -19.13 23.95 9.49
CA GLN A 347 -20.24 24.69 10.10
C GLN A 347 -21.40 25.01 9.15
N ALA A 348 -21.23 24.74 7.83
CA ALA A 348 -22.20 25.05 6.80
C ALA A 348 -23.36 24.05 6.75
N ASP A 349 -24.50 24.47 6.19
CA ASP A 349 -25.59 23.56 5.84
C ASP A 349 -25.24 22.68 4.62
N VAL A 350 -26.10 21.70 4.30
CA VAL A 350 -25.85 20.71 3.26
C VAL A 350 -25.60 21.35 1.89
N ASP A 351 -26.41 22.36 1.51
CA ASP A 351 -26.31 22.98 0.18
C ASP A 351 -25.03 23.83 0.08
N GLN A 352 -24.69 24.54 1.15
CA GLN A 352 -23.47 25.31 1.23
C GLN A 352 -22.23 24.40 1.20
N ARG A 353 -22.27 23.23 1.88
CA ARG A 353 -21.20 22.22 1.82
C ARG A 353 -20.97 21.72 0.40
N LYS A 354 -22.03 21.38 -0.32
CA LYS A 354 -21.95 20.97 -1.72
C LYS A 354 -21.30 22.06 -2.59
N ALA A 355 -21.74 23.30 -2.43
CA ALA A 355 -21.19 24.44 -3.19
C ALA A 355 -19.69 24.68 -2.91
N LEU A 356 -19.27 24.63 -1.63
CA LEU A 356 -17.87 24.78 -1.23
C LEU A 356 -17.01 23.62 -1.77
N PHE A 357 -17.53 22.40 -1.71
CA PHE A 357 -16.85 21.21 -2.24
C PHE A 357 -16.71 21.29 -3.77
N ALA A 358 -17.76 21.69 -4.48
CA ALA A 358 -17.77 21.89 -5.92
C ALA A 358 -16.71 22.90 -6.36
N GLN A 359 -16.61 24.03 -5.68
CA GLN A 359 -15.60 25.07 -5.94
C GLN A 359 -14.18 24.51 -5.76
N ALA A 360 -13.93 23.81 -4.65
CA ALA A 360 -12.64 23.19 -4.38
C ALA A 360 -12.30 22.11 -5.42
N LEU A 361 -13.28 21.26 -5.79
CA LEU A 361 -13.11 20.18 -6.75
C LEU A 361 -12.72 20.71 -8.14
N VAL A 362 -13.45 21.69 -8.65
CA VAL A 362 -13.14 22.29 -9.97
C VAL A 362 -11.82 23.05 -9.95
N ALA A 363 -11.48 23.71 -8.84
CA ALA A 363 -10.25 24.50 -8.73
C ALA A 363 -8.99 23.64 -8.61
N HIS A 364 -9.07 22.44 -7.99
CA HIS A 364 -7.90 21.69 -7.56
C HIS A 364 -7.78 20.27 -8.12
N VAL A 365 -8.84 19.75 -8.78
CA VAL A 365 -8.85 18.41 -9.37
C VAL A 365 -8.95 18.49 -10.89
N PRO A 366 -7.83 18.39 -11.63
CA PRO A 366 -7.81 18.66 -13.07
C PRO A 366 -8.75 17.78 -13.90
N ILE A 367 -8.94 16.50 -13.53
CA ILE A 367 -9.88 15.63 -14.25
C ILE A 367 -11.34 16.07 -14.07
N ALA A 368 -11.74 16.57 -12.90
CA ALA A 368 -13.07 17.10 -12.66
C ALA A 368 -13.34 18.36 -13.51
N GLN A 369 -12.35 19.26 -13.55
CA GLN A 369 -12.37 20.44 -14.42
C GLN A 369 -12.47 20.05 -15.90
N HIS A 370 -11.71 19.03 -16.33
CA HIS A 370 -11.69 18.55 -17.70
C HIS A 370 -13.04 17.96 -18.12
N ILE A 371 -13.65 17.09 -17.27
CA ILE A 371 -14.97 16.54 -17.52
C ILE A 371 -16.01 17.69 -17.65
N ARG A 372 -16.04 18.62 -16.69
CA ARG A 372 -16.94 19.75 -16.72
C ARG A 372 -16.80 20.59 -17.97
N ARG A 373 -15.56 20.94 -18.36
CA ARG A 373 -15.28 21.71 -19.60
C ARG A 373 -15.81 21.00 -20.84
N ILE A 374 -15.56 19.68 -20.98
CA ILE A 374 -16.04 18.90 -22.13
C ILE A 374 -17.58 18.90 -22.21
N LEU A 375 -18.27 18.83 -21.07
CA LEU A 375 -19.72 18.89 -21.03
C LEU A 375 -20.26 20.29 -21.39
N ASP A 376 -19.60 21.36 -20.91
CA ASP A 376 -19.96 22.75 -21.24
C ASP A 376 -19.75 23.07 -22.75
N GLU A 377 -18.72 22.50 -23.39
CA GLU A 377 -18.41 22.72 -24.80
C GLU A 377 -19.34 21.95 -25.77
N ARG A 378 -20.03 20.91 -25.30
CA ARG A 378 -20.89 20.09 -26.14
C ARG A 378 -22.33 20.60 -26.14
N ILE A 379 -22.95 20.66 -27.34
CA ILE A 379 -24.33 21.06 -27.50
C ILE A 379 -25.30 20.12 -26.73
N SER A 380 -24.98 18.84 -26.66
CA SER A 380 -25.79 17.85 -25.93
C SER A 380 -25.55 17.88 -24.41
N HIS A 381 -24.56 18.61 -23.93
CA HIS A 381 -24.10 18.59 -22.54
C HIS A 381 -23.88 17.18 -21.96
N THR A 382 -23.58 16.21 -22.82
CA THR A 382 -23.32 14.80 -22.44
C THR A 382 -22.03 14.29 -23.04
N ALA A 383 -21.36 13.36 -22.35
CA ALA A 383 -20.16 12.68 -22.85
C ALA A 383 -20.08 11.24 -22.28
N PRO A 384 -19.69 10.24 -23.11
CA PRO A 384 -19.51 8.87 -22.62
C PRO A 384 -18.31 8.79 -21.68
N ALA A 385 -18.45 8.07 -20.56
CA ALA A 385 -17.41 7.90 -19.56
C ALA A 385 -16.17 7.19 -20.12
N ARG A 386 -16.38 6.28 -21.07
CA ARG A 386 -15.29 5.59 -21.80
C ARG A 386 -14.25 6.57 -22.36
N ARG A 387 -14.68 7.70 -22.87
CA ARG A 387 -13.77 8.72 -23.39
C ARG A 387 -12.73 9.14 -22.34
N PHE A 388 -13.20 9.46 -21.14
CA PHE A 388 -12.32 9.90 -20.05
C PHE A 388 -11.46 8.74 -19.50
N ARG A 389 -12.01 7.52 -19.52
CA ARG A 389 -11.26 6.32 -19.18
C ARG A 389 -10.11 6.09 -20.16
N ASP A 390 -10.38 6.12 -21.47
CA ASP A 390 -9.37 5.96 -22.51
C ASP A 390 -8.28 7.06 -22.39
N GLU A 391 -8.67 8.33 -22.14
CA GLU A 391 -7.73 9.45 -21.91
C GLU A 391 -6.86 9.24 -20.64
N LEU A 392 -7.39 8.63 -19.58
CA LEU A 392 -6.63 8.29 -18.38
C LEU A 392 -5.70 7.09 -18.61
N GLU A 393 -6.14 6.07 -19.35
CA GLU A 393 -5.35 4.88 -19.68
C GLU A 393 -4.13 5.20 -20.55
N ASP A 394 -4.12 6.31 -21.29
CA ASP A 394 -2.94 6.80 -21.98
C ASP A 394 -1.79 7.17 -21.01
N HIS A 395 -2.10 7.37 -19.72
CA HIS A 395 -1.17 7.88 -18.72
C HIS A 395 -1.00 6.99 -17.48
N MET A 396 -1.92 6.06 -17.23
CA MET A 396 -1.90 5.17 -16.07
C MET A 396 -2.43 3.77 -16.42
N SER A 397 -2.34 2.80 -15.49
CA SER A 397 -2.93 1.48 -15.71
C SER A 397 -4.46 1.54 -15.73
N SER A 398 -5.10 0.57 -16.40
CA SER A 398 -6.57 0.49 -16.48
C SER A 398 -7.23 0.48 -15.11
N ASP A 399 -6.65 -0.23 -14.12
CA ASP A 399 -7.17 -0.28 -12.75
C ASP A 399 -7.15 1.10 -12.08
N TYR A 400 -6.05 1.87 -12.23
CA TYR A 400 -5.94 3.22 -11.69
C TYR A 400 -6.84 4.22 -12.43
N ALA A 401 -7.01 4.07 -13.74
CA ALA A 401 -7.90 4.89 -14.55
C ALA A 401 -9.35 4.70 -14.10
N GLU A 402 -9.77 3.45 -13.91
CA GLU A 402 -11.12 3.13 -13.43
C GLU A 402 -11.35 3.66 -12.00
N GLU A 403 -10.40 3.47 -11.09
CA GLU A 403 -10.51 3.95 -9.71
C GLU A 403 -10.56 5.47 -9.63
N THR A 404 -9.71 6.17 -10.39
CA THR A 404 -9.70 7.63 -10.48
C THR A 404 -11.02 8.16 -11.06
N LEU A 405 -11.51 7.56 -12.14
CA LEU A 405 -12.78 7.97 -12.75
C LEU A 405 -13.96 7.74 -11.82
N ARG A 406 -13.97 6.61 -11.11
CA ARG A 406 -14.98 6.30 -10.09
C ARG A 406 -14.97 7.33 -8.95
N THR A 407 -13.79 7.68 -8.46
CA THR A 407 -13.63 8.65 -7.36
C THR A 407 -14.12 10.03 -7.79
N VAL A 408 -13.69 10.53 -8.94
CA VAL A 408 -14.13 11.85 -9.44
C VAL A 408 -15.61 11.87 -9.75
N THR A 409 -16.19 10.74 -10.21
CA THR A 409 -17.65 10.61 -10.43
C THR A 409 -18.41 10.80 -9.12
N LEU A 410 -18.00 10.12 -8.04
CA LEU A 410 -18.63 10.26 -6.73
C LEU A 410 -18.53 11.70 -6.19
N TRP A 411 -17.36 12.31 -6.32
CA TRP A 411 -17.12 13.67 -5.86
C TRP A 411 -17.90 14.70 -6.70
N GLY A 412 -17.95 14.52 -8.03
CA GLY A 412 -18.67 15.41 -8.92
C GLY A 412 -20.18 15.36 -8.74
N ARG A 413 -20.73 14.17 -8.49
CA ARG A 413 -22.16 14.01 -8.14
C ARG A 413 -22.49 14.66 -6.81
N TYR A 414 -21.64 14.49 -5.78
CA TYR A 414 -21.85 15.15 -4.49
C TYR A 414 -21.86 16.68 -4.61
N GLY A 415 -20.88 17.24 -5.35
CA GLY A 415 -20.81 18.69 -5.59
C GLY A 415 -21.74 19.22 -6.67
N GLU A 416 -22.58 18.36 -7.28
CA GLU A 416 -23.54 18.73 -8.35
C GLU A 416 -22.86 19.44 -9.54
N ILE A 417 -21.59 19.12 -9.82
CA ILE A 417 -20.88 19.70 -10.97
C ILE A 417 -21.18 18.97 -12.28
N PHE A 418 -21.56 17.72 -12.18
CA PHE A 418 -22.09 16.88 -13.26
C PHE A 418 -22.85 15.68 -12.69
N ALA A 419 -23.76 15.13 -13.46
CA ALA A 419 -24.41 13.86 -13.21
C ALA A 419 -23.73 12.71 -13.97
N TYR A 420 -23.97 11.48 -13.52
CA TYR A 420 -23.50 10.27 -14.17
C TYR A 420 -24.60 9.20 -14.14
N ASP A 421 -24.93 8.68 -15.31
CA ASP A 421 -25.87 7.58 -15.48
C ASP A 421 -25.11 6.27 -15.70
N GLU A 422 -25.24 5.34 -14.75
CA GLU A 422 -24.63 4.00 -14.80
C GLU A 422 -25.19 3.14 -15.94
N GLY A 423 -26.46 3.32 -16.34
CA GLY A 423 -27.12 2.52 -17.37
C GLY A 423 -26.61 2.82 -18.77
N SER A 424 -26.32 4.10 -19.07
CA SER A 424 -25.80 4.56 -20.35
C SER A 424 -24.29 4.80 -20.35
N ASP A 425 -23.61 4.68 -19.21
CA ASP A 425 -22.17 5.00 -19.01
C ASP A 425 -21.84 6.42 -19.50
N GLN A 426 -22.66 7.43 -19.11
CA GLN A 426 -22.53 8.81 -19.59
C GLN A 426 -22.53 9.84 -18.45
N PHE A 427 -21.69 10.86 -18.64
CA PHE A 427 -21.73 12.10 -17.86
C PHE A 427 -22.67 13.11 -18.53
N SER A 428 -23.39 13.91 -17.71
CA SER A 428 -24.27 15.01 -18.16
C SER A 428 -24.21 16.18 -17.21
N LEU A 429 -24.67 17.37 -17.69
CA LEU A 429 -24.86 18.55 -16.82
C LEU A 429 -26.23 18.56 -16.15
N GLU A 430 -27.17 17.81 -16.66
CA GLU A 430 -28.53 17.66 -16.11
C GLU A 430 -28.65 16.30 -15.46
N ASP A 431 -29.30 16.24 -14.28
CA ASP A 431 -29.61 14.97 -13.65
C ASP A 431 -30.59 14.19 -14.58
N PRO A 432 -30.29 12.93 -14.90
CA PRO A 432 -31.28 12.10 -15.61
C PRO A 432 -32.51 11.94 -14.71
N GLU A 433 -33.69 12.28 -15.26
CA GLU A 433 -35.02 12.10 -14.62
C GLU A 433 -35.26 10.61 -14.27
#